data_7860cc1eb29899c850ae905283b4b45e
#
_entry.id   7860cc1eb29899c850ae905283b4b45e
#
_cell.length_a   1.000
_cell.length_b   1.000
_cell.length_c   1.000
_cell.angle_alpha   90.00
_cell.angle_beta   90.00
_cell.angle_gamma   90.00
#
_symmetry.space_group_name_H-M   'P 1'
#
loop_
_entity.id
_entity.type
_entity.pdbx_description
1 polymer ?
#
loop_
_entity_poly.entity_id
_entity_poly.type
_entity_poly.pdbx_seq_one_letter_code
_entity_poly.pdbx_strand_id
1 'polypeptide(L)'
;MNTLNIKTGTFERNYQINKLKHAGVNRKIVELHRDSFKKKMVEFGFLVPIIVDHKANLIEGHHRVECAKQMGIETLPAYIVDWIDAKNKDEYQKFIMSINNNNRKWTALDYLESYSQTRKDYSYVLKKYYETKDVFSVGNVLNIYFNAGCTETFKQGVSVIRNRVFSEYLFKRFYELKKLYGGVKIQAFTINRVCAIAHSKSKGNMKEMNFVFNQLETWAEQDSPILSSVEFIRPEVTKQINFYREIQND
;
A
#
# COMPACT_ATOMS: atom_id res chain seq x y z
N MET A 1 9.99 40.74 -9.00
CA MET A 1 9.88 39.27 -9.03
C MET A 1 11.20 38.70 -8.53
N ASN A 2 11.22 38.07 -7.37
CA ASN A 2 12.43 37.37 -6.89
C ASN A 2 12.65 36.15 -7.78
N THR A 3 13.65 36.20 -8.65
CA THR A 3 14.11 35.03 -9.42
C THR A 3 14.61 33.99 -8.43
N LEU A 4 13.86 32.89 -8.27
CA LEU A 4 14.30 31.72 -7.49
C LEU A 4 15.58 31.19 -8.14
N ASN A 5 16.69 31.28 -7.45
CA ASN A 5 17.96 30.72 -7.94
C ASN A 5 17.95 29.20 -7.65
N ILE A 6 17.43 28.42 -8.61
CA ILE A 6 17.33 26.97 -8.51
C ILE A 6 18.70 26.37 -8.80
N LYS A 7 19.27 25.69 -7.81
CA LYS A 7 20.51 24.92 -7.97
C LYS A 7 20.25 23.68 -8.84
N THR A 8 20.98 23.54 -9.93
CA THR A 8 20.85 22.42 -10.87
C THR A 8 22.19 21.68 -10.99
N GLY A 9 22.15 20.34 -10.87
CA GLY A 9 23.34 19.51 -11.08
C GLY A 9 23.54 19.14 -12.55
N THR A 10 24.58 18.37 -12.82
CA THR A 10 24.93 17.87 -14.14
C THR A 10 24.53 16.40 -14.27
N PHE A 11 23.87 16.06 -15.37
CA PHE A 11 23.51 14.66 -15.67
C PHE A 11 24.61 14.00 -16.52
N GLU A 12 25.10 12.84 -16.06
CA GLU A 12 26.04 11.99 -16.78
C GLU A 12 25.41 10.62 -17.00
N ARG A 13 25.26 10.25 -18.29
CA ARG A 13 24.58 8.99 -18.66
C ARG A 13 25.37 7.74 -18.28
N ASN A 14 26.70 7.77 -18.39
CA ASN A 14 27.59 6.62 -18.24
C ASN A 14 28.65 6.89 -17.14
N TYR A 15 28.20 7.24 -15.95
CA TYR A 15 29.08 7.49 -14.82
C TYR A 15 29.75 6.17 -14.35
N GLN A 16 31.07 6.20 -14.23
CA GLN A 16 31.89 5.04 -13.84
C GLN A 16 31.73 4.74 -12.35
N ILE A 17 31.11 3.60 -12.00
CA ILE A 17 30.83 3.24 -10.60
C ILE A 17 32.07 2.86 -9.79
N ASN A 18 33.19 2.52 -10.43
CA ASN A 18 34.46 2.27 -9.77
C ASN A 18 35.11 3.53 -9.16
N LYS A 19 34.72 4.71 -9.65
CA LYS A 19 35.15 6.02 -9.09
C LYS A 19 34.42 6.39 -7.79
N LEU A 20 33.32 5.71 -7.46
CA LEU A 20 32.47 6.07 -6.34
C LEU A 20 33.16 5.83 -4.99
N LYS A 21 33.03 6.80 -4.12
CA LYS A 21 33.46 6.77 -2.72
C LYS A 21 32.21 6.65 -1.82
N HIS A 22 32.33 5.90 -0.73
CA HIS A 22 31.26 5.80 0.27
C HIS A 22 31.44 6.86 1.34
N ALA A 23 30.47 7.72 1.53
CA ALA A 23 30.52 8.82 2.49
C ALA A 23 30.25 8.40 3.95
N GLY A 24 30.14 7.12 4.25
CA GLY A 24 30.08 6.57 5.62
C GLY A 24 28.78 6.81 6.41
N VAL A 25 27.79 7.55 5.89
CA VAL A 25 26.60 8.01 6.64
C VAL A 25 25.32 7.25 6.22
N ASN A 26 25.44 6.19 5.43
CA ASN A 26 24.30 5.55 4.79
C ASN A 26 23.79 4.31 5.54
N ARG A 27 22.48 4.03 5.38
CA ARG A 27 21.81 2.85 5.96
C ARG A 27 22.47 1.56 5.47
N LYS A 28 22.52 0.55 6.34
CA LYS A 28 22.92 -0.82 5.95
C LYS A 28 22.01 -1.33 4.82
N ILE A 29 22.61 -1.95 3.82
CA ILE A 29 21.90 -2.59 2.72
C ILE A 29 21.17 -3.81 3.27
N VAL A 30 19.85 -3.88 3.07
CA VAL A 30 19.02 -5.02 3.50
C VAL A 30 18.92 -6.01 2.33
N GLU A 31 19.40 -7.23 2.53
CA GLU A 31 19.49 -8.26 1.48
C GLU A 31 18.14 -8.57 0.80
N LEU A 32 17.06 -8.67 1.56
CA LEU A 32 15.72 -8.94 1.03
C LEU A 32 15.22 -7.87 0.02
N HIS A 33 15.58 -6.60 0.26
CA HIS A 33 15.26 -5.52 -0.67
C HIS A 33 16.12 -5.56 -1.94
N ARG A 34 17.35 -6.05 -1.82
CA ARG A 34 18.32 -6.15 -2.93
C ARG A 34 17.82 -7.05 -4.05
N ASP A 35 17.36 -8.26 -3.74
CA ASP A 35 16.96 -9.25 -4.76
C ASP A 35 15.68 -8.83 -5.50
N SER A 36 14.70 -8.25 -4.79
CA SER A 36 13.51 -7.66 -5.41
C SER A 36 13.89 -6.49 -6.33
N PHE A 37 14.84 -5.65 -5.90
CA PHE A 37 15.30 -4.52 -6.66
C PHE A 37 16.07 -4.95 -7.91
N LYS A 38 16.95 -5.96 -7.79
CA LYS A 38 17.70 -6.55 -8.90
C LYS A 38 16.79 -7.07 -10.02
N LYS A 39 15.69 -7.78 -9.67
CA LYS A 39 14.69 -8.22 -10.65
C LYS A 39 14.09 -7.05 -11.44
N LYS A 40 13.73 -5.96 -10.74
CA LYS A 40 13.19 -4.76 -11.39
C LYS A 40 14.19 -4.06 -12.28
N MET A 41 15.49 -4.05 -11.90
CA MET A 41 16.54 -3.48 -12.73
C MET A 41 16.77 -4.29 -14.02
N VAL A 42 16.62 -5.62 -13.95
CA VAL A 42 16.69 -6.48 -15.14
C VAL A 42 15.49 -6.24 -16.05
N GLU A 43 14.30 -6.10 -15.49
CA GLU A 43 13.05 -5.94 -16.24
C GLU A 43 12.92 -4.54 -16.88
N PHE A 44 13.23 -3.48 -16.12
CA PHE A 44 12.95 -2.09 -16.51
C PHE A 44 14.21 -1.24 -16.73
N GLY A 45 15.38 -1.77 -16.46
CA GLY A 45 16.63 -1.01 -16.48
C GLY A 45 16.82 -0.06 -15.31
N PHE A 46 17.84 0.80 -15.42
CA PHE A 46 18.15 1.83 -14.40
C PHE A 46 17.36 3.12 -14.69
N LEU A 47 16.12 3.15 -14.25
CA LEU A 47 15.18 4.27 -14.51
C LEU A 47 15.51 5.55 -13.74
N VAL A 48 16.18 5.45 -12.59
CA VAL A 48 16.49 6.57 -11.72
C VAL A 48 18.01 6.71 -11.60
N PRO A 49 18.59 7.88 -11.92
CA PRO A 49 20.02 8.12 -11.77
C PRO A 49 20.47 8.00 -10.31
N ILE A 50 21.72 7.59 -10.08
CA ILE A 50 22.36 7.75 -8.77
C ILE A 50 22.66 9.25 -8.55
N ILE A 51 22.78 9.67 -7.28
CA ILE A 51 23.20 11.03 -6.95
C ILE A 51 24.58 10.98 -6.35
N VAL A 52 25.48 11.77 -6.89
CA VAL A 52 26.89 11.88 -6.45
C VAL A 52 27.27 13.34 -6.27
N ASP A 53 28.22 13.63 -5.37
CA ASP A 53 28.83 14.94 -5.31
C ASP A 53 29.98 15.11 -6.32
N HIS A 54 30.49 16.33 -6.45
CA HIS A 54 31.63 16.64 -7.36
C HIS A 54 32.94 15.93 -6.97
N LYS A 55 33.02 15.29 -5.78
CA LYS A 55 34.15 14.51 -5.30
C LYS A 55 33.97 13.01 -5.44
N ALA A 56 32.92 12.60 -6.18
CA ALA A 56 32.51 11.23 -6.40
C ALA A 56 31.99 10.50 -5.13
N ASN A 57 31.54 11.23 -4.12
CA ASN A 57 30.87 10.58 -2.99
C ASN A 57 29.44 10.23 -3.39
N LEU A 58 29.06 8.97 -3.21
CA LEU A 58 27.71 8.49 -3.45
C LEU A 58 26.75 9.03 -2.38
N ILE A 59 25.81 9.86 -2.79
CA ILE A 59 24.80 10.46 -1.92
C ILE A 59 23.56 9.57 -1.85
N GLU A 60 23.04 9.14 -3.02
CA GLU A 60 21.85 8.33 -3.12
C GLU A 60 22.03 7.27 -4.23
N GLY A 61 21.39 6.10 -4.07
CA GLY A 61 21.45 5.01 -5.04
C GLY A 61 22.35 3.84 -4.63
N HIS A 62 22.68 3.69 -3.34
CA HIS A 62 23.55 2.62 -2.80
C HIS A 62 23.10 1.23 -3.24
N HIS A 63 21.79 0.94 -3.16
CA HIS A 63 21.22 -0.33 -3.64
C HIS A 63 21.43 -0.52 -5.14
N ARG A 64 21.30 0.55 -5.94
CA ARG A 64 21.53 0.51 -7.40
C ARG A 64 22.98 0.18 -7.75
N VAL A 65 23.90 0.85 -7.08
CA VAL A 65 25.35 0.62 -7.26
C VAL A 65 25.72 -0.81 -6.87
N GLU A 66 25.23 -1.30 -5.75
CA GLU A 66 25.50 -2.66 -5.31
C GLU A 66 24.94 -3.72 -6.27
N CYS A 67 23.69 -3.54 -6.72
CA CYS A 67 23.12 -4.43 -7.73
C CYS A 67 23.89 -4.37 -9.05
N ALA A 68 24.29 -3.18 -9.51
CA ALA A 68 25.09 -3.01 -10.71
C ALA A 68 26.42 -3.77 -10.62
N LYS A 69 27.15 -3.64 -9.51
CA LYS A 69 28.40 -4.39 -9.26
C LYS A 69 28.18 -5.90 -9.35
N GLN A 70 27.13 -6.43 -8.72
CA GLN A 70 26.80 -7.85 -8.76
C GLN A 70 26.38 -8.35 -10.15
N MET A 71 25.91 -7.45 -11.01
CA MET A 71 25.53 -7.74 -12.40
C MET A 71 26.68 -7.52 -13.39
N GLY A 72 27.87 -7.11 -12.93
CA GLY A 72 29.00 -6.78 -13.79
C GLY A 72 28.81 -5.50 -14.62
N ILE A 73 27.90 -4.60 -14.18
CA ILE A 73 27.64 -3.33 -14.86
C ILE A 73 28.63 -2.29 -14.31
N GLU A 74 29.39 -1.68 -15.19
CA GLU A 74 30.47 -0.75 -14.83
C GLU A 74 30.02 0.72 -14.78
N THR A 75 28.92 1.05 -15.46
CA THR A 75 28.43 2.43 -15.56
C THR A 75 26.97 2.53 -15.17
N LEU A 76 26.60 3.66 -14.53
CA LEU A 76 25.21 4.00 -14.22
C LEU A 76 24.93 5.45 -14.60
N PRO A 77 23.67 5.80 -14.93
CA PRO A 77 23.28 7.20 -15.04
C PRO A 77 23.42 7.88 -13.67
N ALA A 78 24.06 9.03 -13.64
CA ALA A 78 24.31 9.80 -12.43
C ALA A 78 23.86 11.26 -12.56
N TYR A 79 23.41 11.82 -11.45
CA TYR A 79 23.19 13.24 -11.28
C TYR A 79 24.22 13.79 -10.33
N ILE A 80 25.09 14.69 -10.84
CA ILE A 80 26.23 15.21 -10.10
C ILE A 80 25.82 16.54 -9.48
N VAL A 81 25.90 16.66 -8.17
CA VAL A 81 25.63 17.89 -7.41
C VAL A 81 26.94 18.53 -6.98
N ASP A 82 27.13 19.81 -7.27
CA ASP A 82 28.36 20.57 -6.95
C ASP A 82 28.23 21.49 -5.77
N TRP A 83 27.00 21.73 -5.30
CA TRP A 83 26.70 22.64 -4.17
C TRP A 83 26.67 21.96 -2.79
N ILE A 84 26.90 20.64 -2.72
CA ILE A 84 26.98 19.89 -1.47
C ILE A 84 28.40 19.34 -1.28
N ASP A 85 29.01 19.65 -0.15
CA ASP A 85 30.29 19.08 0.24
C ASP A 85 30.09 18.06 1.36
N ALA A 86 30.47 16.79 1.10
CA ALA A 86 30.44 15.71 2.09
C ALA A 86 31.33 15.99 3.34
N LYS A 87 32.26 16.95 3.28
CA LYS A 87 33.06 17.39 4.44
C LYS A 87 32.23 18.19 5.43
N ASN A 88 31.20 18.92 4.96
CA ASN A 88 30.24 19.58 5.84
C ASN A 88 29.16 18.55 6.25
N LYS A 89 29.46 17.78 7.29
CA LYS A 89 28.61 16.65 7.73
C LYS A 89 27.17 17.06 8.02
N ASP A 90 26.93 18.21 8.60
CA ASP A 90 25.60 18.66 9.00
C ASP A 90 24.74 19.04 7.77
N GLU A 91 25.30 19.77 6.81
CA GLU A 91 24.63 20.13 5.58
C GLU A 91 24.37 18.89 4.70
N TYR A 92 25.37 18.02 4.58
CA TYR A 92 25.28 16.77 3.85
C TYR A 92 24.21 15.87 4.45
N GLN A 93 24.13 15.73 5.78
CA GLN A 93 23.11 14.94 6.44
C GLN A 93 21.70 15.51 6.25
N LYS A 94 21.52 16.83 6.37
CA LYS A 94 20.26 17.51 6.08
C LYS A 94 19.80 17.26 4.63
N PHE A 95 20.73 17.34 3.68
CA PHE A 95 20.45 17.08 2.28
C PHE A 95 20.00 15.63 2.02
N ILE A 96 20.73 14.64 2.57
CA ILE A 96 20.34 13.22 2.49
C ILE A 96 18.95 12.99 3.11
N MET A 97 18.68 13.57 4.28
CA MET A 97 17.37 13.45 4.93
C MET A 97 16.26 14.07 4.06
N SER A 98 16.51 15.23 3.46
CA SER A 98 15.56 15.89 2.55
C SER A 98 15.22 15.01 1.34
N ILE A 99 16.22 14.43 0.67
CA ILE A 99 16.00 13.54 -0.47
C ILE A 99 15.17 12.31 -0.06
N ASN A 100 15.49 11.69 1.08
CA ASN A 100 14.79 10.49 1.55
C ASN A 100 13.38 10.78 2.08
N ASN A 101 13.13 11.96 2.65
CA ASN A 101 11.83 12.35 3.20
C ASN A 101 10.84 12.82 2.12
N ASN A 102 11.33 13.31 0.98
CA ASN A 102 10.49 13.76 -0.12
C ASN A 102 9.88 12.60 -0.94
N ASN A 103 10.36 11.36 -0.75
CA ASN A 103 9.78 10.18 -1.38
C ASN A 103 8.59 9.68 -0.53
N ARG A 104 7.43 10.32 -0.68
CA ARG A 104 6.18 9.86 -0.09
C ARG A 104 5.90 8.41 -0.57
N LYS A 105 5.71 7.50 0.39
CA LYS A 105 5.24 6.14 0.06
C LYS A 105 3.82 6.23 -0.52
N TRP A 106 3.57 5.52 -1.59
CA TRP A 106 2.23 5.42 -2.18
C TRP A 106 1.26 4.84 -1.17
N THR A 107 0.14 5.53 -1.01
CA THR A 107 -1.00 5.07 -0.22
C THR A 107 -1.86 4.09 -1.03
N ALA A 108 -2.77 3.41 -0.36
CA ALA A 108 -3.76 2.57 -1.04
C ALA A 108 -4.59 3.34 -2.08
N LEU A 109 -4.87 4.61 -1.82
CA LEU A 109 -5.60 5.47 -2.75
C LEU A 109 -4.76 5.81 -3.98
N ASP A 110 -3.46 6.14 -3.81
CA ASP A 110 -2.57 6.43 -4.93
C ASP A 110 -2.50 5.24 -5.92
N TYR A 111 -2.41 3.99 -5.40
CA TYR A 111 -2.46 2.78 -6.23
C TYR A 111 -3.82 2.61 -6.93
N LEU A 112 -4.92 2.81 -6.19
CA LEU A 112 -6.27 2.66 -6.73
C LEU A 112 -6.53 3.66 -7.86
N GLU A 113 -6.15 4.92 -7.68
CA GLU A 113 -6.27 5.98 -8.69
C GLU A 113 -5.42 5.70 -9.93
N SER A 114 -4.17 5.28 -9.73
CA SER A 114 -3.27 4.97 -10.84
C SER A 114 -3.79 3.83 -11.71
N TYR A 115 -4.14 2.69 -11.11
CA TYR A 115 -4.64 1.54 -11.86
C TYR A 115 -6.07 1.69 -12.38
N SER A 116 -6.86 2.59 -11.82
CA SER A 116 -8.22 2.88 -12.31
C SER A 116 -8.26 3.35 -13.77
N GLN A 117 -7.17 3.94 -14.24
CA GLN A 117 -7.05 4.42 -15.62
C GLN A 117 -6.97 3.27 -16.64
N THR A 118 -6.50 2.09 -16.24
CA THR A 118 -6.25 0.94 -17.13
C THR A 118 -6.99 -0.33 -16.73
N ARG A 119 -7.51 -0.42 -15.50
CA ARG A 119 -8.14 -1.63 -14.94
C ARG A 119 -9.59 -1.36 -14.55
N LYS A 120 -10.54 -2.04 -15.21
CA LYS A 120 -11.99 -1.86 -15.01
C LYS A 120 -12.43 -2.07 -13.56
N ASP A 121 -11.90 -3.10 -12.87
CA ASP A 121 -12.26 -3.37 -11.48
C ASP A 121 -11.73 -2.28 -10.53
N TYR A 122 -10.54 -1.74 -10.77
CA TYR A 122 -10.00 -0.61 -9.99
C TYR A 122 -10.82 0.67 -10.23
N SER A 123 -11.20 0.97 -11.47
CA SER A 123 -12.08 2.09 -11.80
C SER A 123 -13.43 1.97 -11.09
N TYR A 124 -14.00 0.76 -11.07
CA TYR A 124 -15.26 0.50 -10.37
C TYR A 124 -15.13 0.73 -8.86
N VAL A 125 -14.11 0.17 -8.23
CA VAL A 125 -13.86 0.31 -6.79
C VAL A 125 -13.53 1.76 -6.41
N LEU A 126 -12.79 2.48 -7.24
CA LEU A 126 -12.51 3.90 -7.04
C LEU A 126 -13.79 4.74 -7.03
N LYS A 127 -14.70 4.50 -8.00
CA LYS A 127 -16.01 5.15 -8.05
C LYS A 127 -16.78 4.90 -6.76
N LYS A 128 -16.87 3.66 -6.30
CA LYS A 128 -17.54 3.30 -5.02
C LYS A 128 -16.92 4.01 -3.82
N TYR A 129 -15.60 4.10 -3.77
CA TYR A 129 -14.93 4.85 -2.72
C TYR A 129 -15.32 6.33 -2.72
N TYR A 130 -15.26 7.00 -3.87
CA TYR A 130 -15.61 8.42 -3.93
C TYR A 130 -17.09 8.72 -3.63
N GLU A 131 -17.99 7.80 -3.98
CA GLU A 131 -19.42 7.90 -3.64
C GLU A 131 -19.68 7.78 -2.12
N THR A 132 -18.75 7.17 -1.36
CA THR A 132 -18.97 6.82 0.05
C THR A 132 -17.79 7.11 0.98
N LYS A 133 -16.86 7.98 0.58
CA LYS A 133 -15.65 8.33 1.35
C LYS A 133 -15.92 8.96 2.72
N ASP A 134 -17.12 9.50 2.93
CA ASP A 134 -17.63 10.00 4.22
C ASP A 134 -18.04 8.87 5.17
N VAL A 135 -18.30 7.67 4.64
CA VAL A 135 -18.73 6.48 5.40
C VAL A 135 -17.62 5.44 5.50
N PHE A 136 -16.92 5.18 4.39
CA PHE A 136 -15.89 4.15 4.29
C PHE A 136 -14.49 4.72 4.05
N SER A 137 -13.50 4.14 4.74
CA SER A 137 -12.11 4.32 4.34
C SER A 137 -11.81 3.56 3.05
N VAL A 138 -10.76 3.97 2.32
CA VAL A 138 -10.30 3.22 1.13
C VAL A 138 -10.02 1.75 1.46
N GLY A 139 -9.44 1.46 2.64
CA GLY A 139 -9.18 0.09 3.09
C GLY A 139 -10.45 -0.75 3.25
N ASN A 140 -11.56 -0.17 3.74
CA ASN A 140 -12.84 -0.88 3.83
C ASN A 140 -13.35 -1.28 2.44
N VAL A 141 -13.34 -0.34 1.49
CA VAL A 141 -13.81 -0.60 0.13
C VAL A 141 -12.96 -1.66 -0.56
N LEU A 142 -11.63 -1.60 -0.40
CA LEU A 142 -10.72 -2.63 -0.93
C LEU A 142 -11.01 -4.03 -0.34
N ASN A 143 -11.26 -4.12 0.96
CA ASN A 143 -11.59 -5.42 1.59
C ASN A 143 -12.94 -5.98 1.12
N ILE A 144 -13.93 -5.11 0.90
CA ILE A 144 -15.25 -5.52 0.40
C ILE A 144 -15.14 -6.10 -1.02
N TYR A 145 -14.40 -5.44 -1.92
CA TYR A 145 -14.38 -5.81 -3.33
C TYR A 145 -13.23 -6.75 -3.72
N PHE A 146 -12.04 -6.57 -3.18
CA PHE A 146 -10.87 -7.39 -3.53
C PHE A 146 -10.54 -8.47 -2.50
N ASN A 147 -11.29 -8.53 -1.39
CA ASN A 147 -11.05 -9.49 -0.28
C ASN A 147 -9.65 -9.37 0.36
N ALA A 148 -8.98 -8.29 0.13
CA ALA A 148 -7.67 -8.08 0.73
C ALA A 148 -7.34 -6.60 0.60
N GLY A 149 -7.14 -5.89 1.67
CA GLY A 149 -6.78 -4.48 1.66
C GLY A 149 -5.63 -4.15 0.71
N CYS A 150 -4.71 -3.29 1.10
CA CYS A 150 -3.55 -2.92 0.29
C CYS A 150 -2.48 -4.04 0.28
N THR A 151 -2.80 -5.18 -0.36
CA THR A 151 -1.89 -6.33 -0.53
C THR A 151 -0.89 -6.11 -1.66
N GLU A 152 0.08 -7.00 -1.78
CA GLU A 152 1.06 -6.95 -2.86
C GLU A 152 0.41 -7.14 -4.24
N THR A 153 -0.57 -8.04 -4.37
CA THR A 153 -1.36 -8.22 -5.59
C THR A 153 -2.12 -6.96 -5.98
N PHE A 154 -2.68 -6.24 -4.98
CA PHE A 154 -3.33 -4.95 -5.21
C PHE A 154 -2.34 -3.89 -5.70
N LYS A 155 -1.18 -3.77 -5.07
CA LYS A 155 -0.13 -2.81 -5.45
C LYS A 155 0.46 -3.11 -6.84
N GLN A 156 0.38 -4.34 -7.31
CA GLN A 156 0.78 -4.75 -8.67
C GLN A 156 -0.32 -4.56 -9.72
N GLY A 157 -1.51 -4.10 -9.32
CA GLY A 157 -2.63 -3.89 -10.25
C GLY A 157 -3.29 -5.16 -10.76
N VAL A 158 -3.10 -6.31 -10.10
CA VAL A 158 -3.63 -7.61 -10.55
C VAL A 158 -4.81 -8.12 -9.72
N SER A 159 -5.27 -7.35 -8.73
CA SER A 159 -6.48 -7.70 -7.98
C SER A 159 -7.72 -7.62 -8.85
N VAL A 160 -8.65 -8.56 -8.66
CA VAL A 160 -9.91 -8.63 -9.39
C VAL A 160 -11.10 -8.82 -8.44
N ILE A 161 -12.27 -8.32 -8.84
CA ILE A 161 -13.53 -8.56 -8.14
C ILE A 161 -14.03 -9.95 -8.51
N ARG A 162 -13.82 -10.93 -7.65
CA ARG A 162 -14.18 -12.33 -7.92
C ARG A 162 -15.68 -12.58 -8.01
N ASN A 163 -16.46 -11.94 -7.15
CA ASN A 163 -17.92 -12.04 -7.12
C ASN A 163 -18.52 -10.65 -6.87
N ARG A 164 -18.83 -9.96 -7.95
CA ARG A 164 -19.35 -8.58 -7.88
C ARG A 164 -20.70 -8.50 -7.17
N VAL A 165 -21.60 -9.43 -7.43
CA VAL A 165 -22.95 -9.44 -6.83
C VAL A 165 -22.85 -9.58 -5.31
N PHE A 166 -21.99 -10.46 -4.84
CA PHE A 166 -21.76 -10.65 -3.41
C PHE A 166 -21.05 -9.45 -2.77
N SER A 167 -20.06 -8.86 -3.46
CA SER A 167 -19.39 -7.64 -2.97
C SER A 167 -20.35 -6.45 -2.87
N GLU A 168 -21.26 -6.27 -3.82
CA GLU A 168 -22.31 -5.25 -3.77
C GLU A 168 -23.28 -5.49 -2.61
N TYR A 169 -23.66 -6.75 -2.37
CA TYR A 169 -24.46 -7.10 -1.20
C TYR A 169 -23.75 -6.71 0.10
N LEU A 170 -22.50 -7.09 0.29
CA LEU A 170 -21.71 -6.72 1.47
C LEU A 170 -21.59 -5.20 1.62
N PHE A 171 -21.30 -4.51 0.51
CA PHE A 171 -21.16 -3.06 0.50
C PHE A 171 -22.43 -2.36 0.98
N LYS A 172 -23.59 -2.76 0.45
CA LYS A 172 -24.89 -2.21 0.81
C LYS A 172 -25.19 -2.43 2.31
N ARG A 173 -25.01 -3.67 2.79
CA ARG A 173 -25.28 -4.01 4.20
C ARG A 173 -24.37 -3.25 5.17
N PHE A 174 -23.09 -3.14 4.89
CA PHE A 174 -22.19 -2.34 5.72
C PHE A 174 -22.48 -0.84 5.65
N TYR A 175 -22.89 -0.35 4.50
CA TYR A 175 -23.28 1.05 4.35
C TYR A 175 -24.51 1.36 5.23
N GLU A 176 -25.53 0.52 5.20
CA GLU A 176 -26.73 0.62 6.04
C GLU A 176 -26.36 0.59 7.54
N LEU A 177 -25.57 -0.39 7.97
CA LEU A 177 -25.10 -0.51 9.35
C LEU A 177 -24.33 0.74 9.82
N LYS A 178 -23.42 1.24 9.01
CA LYS A 178 -22.65 2.45 9.37
C LYS A 178 -23.49 3.70 9.40
N LYS A 179 -24.49 3.81 8.54
CA LYS A 179 -25.44 4.94 8.57
C LYS A 179 -26.33 4.87 9.81
N LEU A 180 -26.76 3.69 10.21
CA LEU A 180 -27.66 3.50 11.34
C LEU A 180 -26.96 3.64 12.69
N TYR A 181 -25.80 3.01 12.86
CA TYR A 181 -25.11 2.91 14.15
C TYR A 181 -23.85 3.77 14.26
N GLY A 182 -23.41 4.41 13.18
CA GLY A 182 -22.24 5.27 13.13
C GLY A 182 -20.89 4.54 13.15
N GLY A 183 -19.81 5.31 12.93
CA GLY A 183 -18.45 4.79 12.85
C GLY A 183 -17.86 4.31 14.18
N VAL A 184 -18.43 4.75 15.31
CA VAL A 184 -17.96 4.33 16.64
C VAL A 184 -18.35 2.88 16.90
N LYS A 185 -19.58 2.48 16.58
CA LYS A 185 -20.07 1.11 16.78
C LYS A 185 -19.58 0.13 15.72
N ILE A 186 -19.61 0.54 14.44
CA ILE A 186 -19.13 -0.29 13.32
C ILE A 186 -17.78 0.23 12.83
N GLN A 187 -16.73 -0.22 13.45
CA GLN A 187 -15.37 0.24 13.17
C GLN A 187 -14.82 -0.35 11.85
N ALA A 188 -13.78 0.29 11.32
CA ALA A 188 -13.15 -0.14 10.07
C ALA A 188 -12.60 -1.59 10.13
N PHE A 189 -12.04 -2.00 11.26
CA PHE A 189 -11.52 -3.35 11.42
C PHE A 189 -12.64 -4.41 11.44
N THR A 190 -13.83 -4.10 12.00
CA THR A 190 -15.00 -4.97 11.99
C THR A 190 -15.39 -5.31 10.56
N ILE A 191 -15.51 -4.31 9.69
CA ILE A 191 -15.78 -4.49 8.26
C ILE A 191 -14.73 -5.40 7.63
N ASN A 192 -13.46 -5.10 7.85
CA ASN A 192 -12.36 -5.86 7.26
C ASN A 192 -12.36 -7.33 7.67
N ARG A 193 -12.63 -7.62 8.96
CA ARG A 193 -12.69 -9.00 9.48
C ARG A 193 -13.90 -9.78 8.97
N VAL A 194 -15.05 -9.15 8.97
CA VAL A 194 -16.28 -9.78 8.44
C VAL A 194 -16.15 -10.05 6.95
N CYS A 195 -15.61 -9.11 6.15
CA CYS A 195 -15.36 -9.33 4.72
C CYS A 195 -14.41 -10.49 4.48
N ALA A 196 -13.31 -10.61 5.23
CA ALA A 196 -12.37 -11.71 5.09
C ALA A 196 -13.03 -13.07 5.35
N ILE A 197 -13.93 -13.15 6.33
CA ILE A 197 -14.70 -14.37 6.64
C ILE A 197 -15.75 -14.62 5.56
N ALA A 198 -16.50 -13.60 5.17
CA ALA A 198 -17.53 -13.69 4.15
C ALA A 198 -16.98 -14.27 2.83
N HIS A 199 -15.87 -13.75 2.36
CA HIS A 199 -15.24 -14.25 1.14
C HIS A 199 -14.60 -15.64 1.27
N SER A 200 -14.04 -15.96 2.44
CA SER A 200 -13.32 -17.24 2.63
C SER A 200 -14.24 -18.40 3.02
N LYS A 201 -15.22 -18.16 3.90
CA LYS A 201 -16.07 -19.19 4.48
C LYS A 201 -17.45 -19.26 3.84
N SER A 202 -18.15 -18.12 3.70
CA SER A 202 -19.48 -18.09 3.09
C SER A 202 -19.46 -18.19 1.57
N LYS A 203 -18.33 -17.88 0.93
CA LYS A 203 -18.09 -18.03 -0.52
C LYS A 203 -19.22 -17.47 -1.41
N GLY A 204 -19.89 -16.41 -0.98
CA GLY A 204 -20.99 -15.79 -1.70
C GLY A 204 -22.39 -16.20 -1.26
N ASN A 205 -22.54 -16.96 -0.19
CA ASN A 205 -23.85 -17.32 0.39
C ASN A 205 -24.47 -16.09 1.10
N MET A 206 -25.39 -15.42 0.42
CA MET A 206 -26.04 -14.22 0.95
C MET A 206 -26.98 -14.52 2.12
N LYS A 207 -27.64 -15.69 2.15
CA LYS A 207 -28.55 -16.05 3.26
C LYS A 207 -27.75 -16.22 4.55
N GLU A 208 -26.63 -16.94 4.48
CA GLU A 208 -25.68 -17.09 5.59
C GLU A 208 -25.15 -15.75 6.08
N MET A 209 -24.77 -14.87 5.16
CA MET A 209 -24.30 -13.53 5.52
C MET A 209 -25.41 -12.64 6.07
N ASN A 210 -26.64 -12.79 5.61
CA ASN A 210 -27.76 -12.03 6.19
C ASN A 210 -28.00 -12.40 7.66
N PHE A 211 -27.85 -13.67 8.01
CA PHE A 211 -27.89 -14.10 9.42
C PHE A 211 -26.78 -13.43 10.24
N VAL A 212 -25.55 -13.37 9.70
CA VAL A 212 -24.42 -12.66 10.36
C VAL A 212 -24.71 -11.17 10.52
N PHE A 213 -25.27 -10.52 9.48
CA PHE A 213 -25.59 -9.08 9.56
C PHE A 213 -26.67 -8.78 10.60
N ASN A 214 -27.70 -9.61 10.71
CA ASN A 214 -28.73 -9.45 11.76
C ASN A 214 -28.08 -9.55 13.16
N GLN A 215 -27.10 -10.45 13.33
CA GLN A 215 -26.37 -10.56 14.60
C GLN A 215 -25.47 -9.33 14.85
N LEU A 216 -24.85 -8.76 13.81
CA LEU A 216 -24.08 -7.51 13.94
C LEU A 216 -24.97 -6.34 14.35
N GLU A 217 -26.20 -6.28 13.85
CA GLU A 217 -27.21 -5.29 14.26
C GLU A 217 -27.54 -5.44 15.76
N THR A 218 -27.86 -6.67 16.19
CA THR A 218 -28.13 -6.97 17.61
C THR A 218 -26.95 -6.55 18.51
N TRP A 219 -25.73 -6.88 18.11
CA TRP A 219 -24.55 -6.49 18.89
C TRP A 219 -24.34 -4.96 18.90
N ALA A 220 -24.68 -4.26 17.82
CA ALA A 220 -24.58 -2.80 17.77
C ALA A 220 -25.65 -2.13 18.65
N GLU A 221 -26.86 -2.67 18.71
CA GLU A 221 -27.94 -2.20 19.58
C GLU A 221 -27.60 -2.39 21.07
N GLN A 222 -26.96 -3.51 21.40
CA GLN A 222 -26.60 -3.85 22.78
C GLN A 222 -25.25 -3.25 23.24
N ASP A 223 -24.61 -2.40 22.43
CA ASP A 223 -23.25 -1.88 22.68
C ASP A 223 -22.23 -3.00 23.01
N SER A 224 -22.36 -4.14 22.36
CA SER A 224 -21.56 -5.33 22.64
C SER A 224 -20.07 -5.09 22.46
N PRO A 225 -19.21 -5.50 23.41
CA PRO A 225 -17.75 -5.36 23.30
C PRO A 225 -17.16 -6.19 22.15
N ILE A 226 -17.91 -7.14 21.58
CA ILE A 226 -17.48 -7.94 20.40
C ILE A 226 -17.16 -7.02 19.22
N LEU A 227 -17.93 -5.96 18.98
CA LEU A 227 -17.72 -5.03 17.89
C LEU A 227 -16.51 -4.11 18.10
N SER A 228 -16.07 -3.93 19.33
CA SER A 228 -14.90 -3.09 19.68
C SER A 228 -13.59 -3.86 19.79
N SER A 229 -13.62 -5.20 19.66
CA SER A 229 -12.43 -6.06 19.81
C SER A 229 -12.07 -6.80 18.54
N VAL A 230 -10.81 -6.59 18.10
CA VAL A 230 -10.23 -7.32 16.96
C VAL A 230 -10.14 -8.83 17.23
N GLU A 231 -9.94 -9.20 18.49
CA GLU A 231 -9.77 -10.61 18.90
C GLU A 231 -11.09 -11.38 18.90
N PHE A 232 -12.19 -10.73 19.29
CA PHE A 232 -13.49 -11.39 19.46
C PHE A 232 -14.32 -11.45 18.18
N ILE A 233 -14.26 -10.42 17.33
CA ILE A 233 -15.15 -10.35 16.16
C ILE A 233 -14.98 -11.52 15.19
N ARG A 234 -13.77 -11.99 14.95
CA ARG A 234 -13.52 -13.08 13.99
C ARG A 234 -14.00 -14.45 14.47
N PRO A 235 -13.67 -14.90 15.70
CA PRO A 235 -14.22 -16.14 16.25
C PRO A 235 -15.74 -16.11 16.32
N GLU A 236 -16.33 -15.01 16.76
CA GLU A 236 -17.77 -14.92 16.96
C GLU A 236 -18.54 -14.93 15.63
N VAL A 237 -18.13 -14.20 14.63
CA VAL A 237 -18.71 -14.26 13.27
C VAL A 237 -18.58 -15.69 12.69
N THR A 238 -17.46 -16.37 12.93
CA THR A 238 -17.28 -17.75 12.48
C THR A 238 -18.26 -18.69 13.17
N LYS A 239 -18.48 -18.53 14.47
CA LYS A 239 -19.45 -19.29 15.26
C LYS A 239 -20.88 -19.08 14.74
N GLN A 240 -21.27 -17.86 14.41
CA GLN A 240 -22.58 -17.56 13.83
C GLN A 240 -22.81 -18.25 12.47
N ILE A 241 -21.79 -18.31 11.63
CA ILE A 241 -21.85 -19.04 10.34
C ILE A 241 -22.04 -20.54 10.58
N ASN A 242 -21.29 -21.12 11.49
CA ASN A 242 -21.42 -22.55 11.80
C ASN A 242 -22.81 -22.86 12.37
N PHE A 243 -23.29 -22.06 13.30
CA PHE A 243 -24.63 -22.21 13.89
C PHE A 243 -25.74 -22.10 12.83
N TYR A 244 -25.64 -21.16 11.90
CA TYR A 244 -26.60 -21.08 10.79
C TYR A 244 -26.61 -22.35 9.95
N ARG A 245 -25.45 -22.96 9.68
CA ARG A 245 -25.34 -24.21 8.91
C ARG A 245 -25.95 -25.42 9.64
N GLU A 246 -25.76 -25.49 10.94
CA GLU A 246 -26.37 -26.52 11.79
C GLU A 246 -27.89 -26.47 11.70
N ILE A 247 -28.50 -25.30 11.90
CA ILE A 247 -29.96 -25.08 11.80
C ILE A 247 -30.52 -25.44 10.40
N GLN A 248 -29.75 -25.30 9.34
CA GLN A 248 -30.23 -25.58 7.98
C GLN A 248 -30.10 -27.07 7.61
N ASN A 249 -29.37 -27.88 8.39
CA ASN A 249 -29.16 -29.30 8.17
C ASN A 249 -30.07 -30.16 9.05
N ASP A 250 -30.74 -29.57 10.03
CA ASP A 250 -31.82 -30.19 10.84
C ASP A 250 -33.19 -29.96 10.17
#